data_ca30e5944a8820e082b41b9056f9e2aa
#
_entry.id   ca30e5944a8820e082b41b9056f9e2aa
#
_cell.length_a   1.000
_cell.length_b   1.000
_cell.length_c   1.000
_cell.angle_alpha   90.00
_cell.angle_beta   90.00
_cell.angle_gamma   90.00
#
_symmetry.space_group_name_H-M   'P 1'
#
loop_
_entity.id
_entity.type
_entity.pdbx_description
1 polymer ?
#
loop_
_entity_poly.entity_id
_entity_poly.type
_entity_poly.pdbx_seq_one_letter_code
_entity_poly.pdbx_strand_id
1 'polypeptide(L)'
;MFQSKISGLGFYVPDNVVTNDDLSKIIDTNDEWIQERTGIQERRHIVRGQDTTTSMGVKAAKIAIERSGISNDAIDFIVFATISPDYYFPGPGVELQKELGLKTIGALDIRNQCSGFVYALSVADQFIKTGMYKNILVVASEVQSLGLDMTTRGRSVSVIFGDGAGAVVLTRSDDDSGILSTHLHSEGEHAKELAVLAPGMGGRWITDILSENDPDAAVVFPYFWMLLKTWSSLKPNFF
;
A
#
# COMPACT_ATOMS: atom_id res chain seq x y z
N MET A 1 -24.74 -19.21 -5.18
CA MET A 1 -23.45 -18.61 -4.83
C MET A 1 -23.79 -17.35 -4.06
N PHE A 2 -23.14 -17.07 -2.93
CA PHE A 2 -23.42 -15.85 -2.17
C PHE A 2 -22.86 -14.63 -2.92
N GLN A 3 -23.34 -13.45 -2.58
CA GLN A 3 -22.74 -12.20 -3.02
C GLN A 3 -21.95 -11.59 -1.84
N SER A 4 -20.96 -10.76 -2.15
CA SER A 4 -20.26 -9.97 -1.15
C SER A 4 -20.49 -8.49 -1.38
N LYS A 5 -20.75 -7.72 -0.32
CA LYS A 5 -20.93 -6.27 -0.41
C LYS A 5 -20.00 -5.55 0.56
N ILE A 6 -19.61 -4.34 0.21
CA ILE A 6 -18.92 -3.42 1.12
C ILE A 6 -19.97 -2.86 2.08
N SER A 7 -19.89 -3.24 3.35
CA SER A 7 -20.80 -2.78 4.42
C SER A 7 -20.22 -1.61 5.21
N GLY A 8 -18.91 -1.45 5.24
CA GLY A 8 -18.25 -0.33 5.90
C GLY A 8 -16.95 0.04 5.20
N LEU A 9 -16.64 1.33 5.17
CA LEU A 9 -15.41 1.87 4.59
C LEU A 9 -14.79 2.87 5.56
N GLY A 10 -13.48 2.78 5.75
CA GLY A 10 -12.69 3.71 6.53
C GLY A 10 -11.39 4.05 5.83
N PHE A 11 -10.84 5.19 6.13
CA PHE A 11 -9.50 5.56 5.71
C PHE A 11 -8.81 6.40 6.79
N TYR A 12 -7.50 6.43 6.71
CA TYR A 12 -6.65 7.28 7.53
C TYR A 12 -5.48 7.80 6.71
N VAL A 13 -5.15 9.05 6.90
CA VAL A 13 -3.94 9.68 6.38
C VAL A 13 -3.23 10.42 7.51
N PRO A 14 -1.89 10.49 7.52
CA PRO A 14 -1.13 11.27 8.50
C PRO A 14 -1.52 12.76 8.50
N ASP A 15 -1.41 13.40 9.65
CA ASP A 15 -1.72 14.84 9.77
C ASP A 15 -0.68 15.73 9.07
N ASN A 16 0.56 15.26 8.94
CA ASN A 16 1.63 16.04 8.34
C ASN A 16 1.43 16.17 6.83
N VAL A 17 1.07 17.37 6.41
CA VAL A 17 0.90 17.78 5.00
C VAL A 17 2.25 18.19 4.44
N VAL A 18 2.60 17.69 3.27
CA VAL A 18 3.77 18.08 2.48
C VAL A 18 3.29 18.64 1.15
N THR A 19 3.44 19.93 0.95
CA THR A 19 3.05 20.62 -0.29
C THR A 19 4.11 20.48 -1.39
N ASN A 20 3.75 20.85 -2.63
CA ASN A 20 4.72 20.93 -3.70
C ASN A 20 5.80 21.99 -3.42
N ASP A 21 5.43 23.10 -2.77
CA ASP A 21 6.38 24.12 -2.33
C ASP A 21 7.35 23.62 -1.25
N ASP A 22 6.92 22.71 -0.38
CA ASP A 22 7.83 22.07 0.59
C ASP A 22 8.86 21.18 -0.10
N LEU A 23 8.42 20.42 -1.11
CA LEU A 23 9.34 19.61 -1.92
C LEU A 23 10.33 20.47 -2.69
N SER A 24 9.91 21.62 -3.22
CA SER A 24 10.79 22.53 -3.98
C SER A 24 11.96 23.11 -3.17
N LYS A 25 11.85 23.07 -1.82
CA LYS A 25 12.93 23.52 -0.91
C LYS A 25 14.09 22.51 -0.83
N ILE A 26 13.84 21.23 -1.21
CA ILE A 26 14.80 20.13 -1.03
C ILE A 26 15.13 19.38 -2.33
N ILE A 27 14.25 19.49 -3.33
CA ILE A 27 14.40 18.83 -4.64
C ILE A 27 14.27 19.91 -5.71
N ASP A 28 15.02 19.80 -6.80
CA ASP A 28 14.91 20.70 -7.96
C ASP A 28 13.58 20.43 -8.71
N THR A 29 12.49 21.04 -8.21
CA THR A 29 11.13 20.93 -8.74
C THR A 29 10.34 22.21 -8.43
N ASN A 30 9.10 22.29 -8.90
CA ASN A 30 8.15 23.33 -8.54
C ASN A 30 6.70 22.84 -8.64
N ASP A 31 5.77 23.60 -8.11
CA ASP A 31 4.35 23.26 -8.08
C ASP A 31 3.75 23.05 -9.48
N GLU A 32 4.05 23.97 -10.43
CA GLU A 32 3.56 23.89 -11.82
C GLU A 32 4.00 22.59 -12.49
N TRP A 33 5.28 22.24 -12.38
CA TRP A 33 5.86 21.03 -12.96
C TRP A 33 5.20 19.75 -12.41
N ILE A 34 4.92 19.72 -11.10
CA ILE A 34 4.29 18.57 -10.45
C ILE A 34 2.82 18.46 -10.87
N GLN A 35 2.07 19.56 -10.83
CA GLN A 35 0.65 19.57 -11.16
C GLN A 35 0.38 19.22 -12.62
N GLU A 36 1.17 19.77 -13.58
CA GLU A 36 1.03 19.42 -14.99
C GLU A 36 1.16 17.91 -15.27
N ARG A 37 1.98 17.20 -14.49
CA ARG A 37 2.30 15.79 -14.72
C ARG A 37 1.45 14.83 -13.89
N THR A 38 0.98 15.26 -12.75
CA THR A 38 0.35 14.37 -11.76
C THR A 38 -0.98 14.88 -11.24
N GLY A 39 -1.26 16.17 -11.33
CA GLY A 39 -2.39 16.80 -10.66
C GLY A 39 -2.24 16.91 -9.14
N ILE A 40 -1.12 16.44 -8.56
CA ILE A 40 -0.92 16.40 -7.10
C ILE A 40 -0.53 17.79 -6.60
N GLN A 41 -1.27 18.30 -5.60
CA GLN A 41 -0.99 19.56 -4.92
C GLN A 41 -0.28 19.34 -3.59
N GLU A 42 -0.65 18.28 -2.86
CA GLU A 42 -0.09 17.91 -1.57
C GLU A 42 -0.09 16.39 -1.39
N ARG A 43 0.70 15.91 -0.45
CA ARG A 43 0.70 14.52 0.02
C ARG A 43 0.81 14.49 1.54
N ARG A 44 0.56 13.32 2.10
CA ARG A 44 0.69 13.10 3.53
C ARG A 44 1.89 12.21 3.78
N HIS A 45 2.77 12.62 4.67
CA HIS A 45 3.90 11.83 5.10
C HIS A 45 3.80 11.57 6.60
N ILE A 46 4.13 10.37 7.04
CA ILE A 46 4.24 10.10 8.48
C ILE A 46 5.34 10.95 9.09
N VAL A 47 5.17 11.29 10.37
CA VAL A 47 6.27 11.74 11.21
C VAL A 47 6.90 10.51 11.84
N ARG A 48 8.21 10.37 11.70
CA ARG A 48 8.93 9.20 12.20
C ARG A 48 8.62 8.92 13.68
N GLY A 49 8.20 7.69 13.97
CA GLY A 49 7.84 7.26 15.31
C GLY A 49 6.39 7.54 15.73
N GLN A 50 5.57 8.19 14.89
CA GLN A 50 4.16 8.43 15.19
C GLN A 50 3.24 7.38 14.55
N ASP A 51 3.48 7.05 13.28
CA ASP A 51 2.70 6.09 12.54
C ASP A 51 3.58 5.02 11.88
N THR A 52 2.97 3.88 11.63
CA THR A 52 3.52 2.75 10.89
C THR A 52 2.46 2.25 9.90
N THR A 53 2.83 1.36 9.00
CA THR A 53 1.89 0.73 8.07
C THR A 53 0.77 0.04 8.82
N THR A 54 1.08 -0.73 9.86
CA THR A 54 0.07 -1.41 10.68
C THR A 54 -0.79 -0.41 11.44
N SER A 55 -0.20 0.60 12.10
CA SER A 55 -0.96 1.55 12.92
C SER A 55 -1.96 2.36 12.10
N MET A 56 -1.60 2.78 10.90
CA MET A 56 -2.53 3.45 9.96
C MET A 56 -3.64 2.49 9.52
N GLY A 57 -3.29 1.24 9.20
CA GLY A 57 -4.26 0.19 8.89
C GLY A 57 -5.27 -0.03 10.01
N VAL A 58 -4.82 -0.05 11.27
CA VAL A 58 -5.69 -0.15 12.46
C VAL A 58 -6.66 1.02 12.55
N LYS A 59 -6.18 2.25 12.33
CA LYS A 59 -7.04 3.45 12.37
C LYS A 59 -8.12 3.40 11.28
N ALA A 60 -7.75 3.05 10.05
CA ALA A 60 -8.70 2.89 8.95
C ALA A 60 -9.70 1.75 9.21
N ALA A 61 -9.22 0.62 9.71
CA ALA A 61 -10.04 -0.55 10.01
C ALA A 61 -11.09 -0.27 11.10
N LYS A 62 -10.73 0.44 12.18
CA LYS A 62 -11.69 0.83 13.23
C LYS A 62 -12.87 1.62 12.64
N ILE A 63 -12.60 2.58 11.76
CA ILE A 63 -13.66 3.36 11.09
C ILE A 63 -14.51 2.47 10.18
N ALA A 64 -13.88 1.55 9.43
CA ALA A 64 -14.61 0.62 8.55
C ALA A 64 -15.52 -0.32 9.34
N ILE A 65 -15.03 -0.88 10.45
CA ILE A 65 -15.82 -1.77 11.33
C ILE A 65 -16.99 -1.01 11.95
N GLU A 66 -16.75 0.17 12.51
CA GLU A 66 -17.81 1.02 13.07
C GLU A 66 -18.92 1.30 12.04
N ARG A 67 -18.53 1.73 10.83
CA ARG A 67 -19.49 2.04 9.75
C ARG A 67 -20.21 0.82 9.20
N SER A 68 -19.63 -0.36 9.33
CA SER A 68 -20.28 -1.60 8.89
C SER A 68 -21.41 -2.04 9.80
N GLY A 69 -21.43 -1.56 11.05
CA GLY A 69 -22.41 -1.94 12.08
C GLY A 69 -22.23 -3.35 12.64
N ILE A 70 -21.17 -4.08 12.27
CA ILE A 70 -20.88 -5.39 12.86
C ILE A 70 -19.88 -5.27 14.03
N SER A 71 -19.91 -6.24 14.94
CA SER A 71 -18.94 -6.30 16.04
C SER A 71 -17.58 -6.84 15.58
N ASN A 72 -16.53 -6.54 16.33
CA ASN A 72 -15.20 -7.13 16.14
C ASN A 72 -15.27 -8.67 16.11
N ASP A 73 -16.07 -9.29 16.98
CA ASP A 73 -16.23 -10.74 17.06
C ASP A 73 -16.87 -11.36 15.81
N ALA A 74 -17.55 -10.57 15.00
CA ALA A 74 -18.16 -11.04 13.76
C ALA A 74 -17.17 -11.09 12.59
N ILE A 75 -15.99 -10.47 12.68
CA ILE A 75 -14.94 -10.59 11.67
C ILE A 75 -14.39 -12.01 11.67
N ASP A 76 -14.39 -12.65 10.50
CA ASP A 76 -13.99 -14.04 10.31
C ASP A 76 -12.58 -14.17 9.73
N PHE A 77 -12.13 -13.17 8.97
CA PHE A 77 -10.86 -13.21 8.24
C PHE A 77 -10.33 -11.81 7.96
N ILE A 78 -9.02 -11.70 7.79
CA ILE A 78 -8.33 -10.47 7.40
C ILE A 78 -7.60 -10.71 6.07
N VAL A 79 -7.69 -9.74 5.15
CA VAL A 79 -6.79 -9.63 4.01
C VAL A 79 -6.10 -8.27 4.11
N PHE A 80 -4.78 -8.29 4.24
CA PHE A 80 -3.96 -7.07 4.33
C PHE A 80 -3.07 -6.93 3.11
N ALA A 81 -3.18 -5.82 2.38
CA ALA A 81 -2.37 -5.52 1.21
C ALA A 81 -1.35 -4.43 1.53
N THR A 82 -0.07 -4.70 1.32
CA THR A 82 1.01 -3.72 1.44
C THR A 82 2.30 -4.17 0.75
N ILE A 83 3.11 -3.23 0.29
CA ILE A 83 4.50 -3.44 -0.13
C ILE A 83 5.51 -2.82 0.84
N SER A 84 5.03 -2.09 1.84
CA SER A 84 5.83 -1.40 2.86
C SER A 84 5.48 -1.90 4.27
N PRO A 85 5.55 -3.21 4.56
CA PRO A 85 5.23 -3.74 5.87
C PRO A 85 6.22 -3.24 6.93
N ASP A 86 5.78 -3.16 8.18
CA ASP A 86 6.63 -2.72 9.30
C ASP A 86 7.82 -3.66 9.52
N TYR A 87 7.62 -4.95 9.24
CA TYR A 87 8.64 -6.00 9.26
C TYR A 87 8.61 -6.81 7.97
N TYR A 88 9.76 -7.36 7.57
CA TYR A 88 9.82 -8.27 6.43
C TYR A 88 8.92 -9.51 6.66
N PHE A 89 8.89 -10.00 7.87
CA PHE A 89 7.93 -10.96 8.44
C PHE A 89 7.91 -10.83 9.98
N PRO A 90 6.78 -11.13 10.67
CA PRO A 90 5.49 -11.48 10.09
C PRO A 90 4.89 -10.32 9.30
N GLY A 91 3.88 -10.62 8.48
CA GLY A 91 3.12 -9.58 7.79
C GLY A 91 2.20 -8.81 8.75
N PRO A 92 1.73 -7.61 8.36
CA PRO A 92 0.94 -6.74 9.23
C PRO A 92 -0.45 -7.27 9.57
N GLY A 93 -0.98 -8.25 8.83
CA GLY A 93 -2.31 -8.81 9.10
C GLY A 93 -2.45 -9.43 10.48
N VAL A 94 -1.42 -10.11 10.99
CA VAL A 94 -1.43 -10.69 12.35
C VAL A 94 -1.28 -9.64 13.43
N GLU A 95 -0.52 -8.57 13.18
CA GLU A 95 -0.41 -7.45 14.11
C GLU A 95 -1.71 -6.64 14.17
N LEU A 96 -2.33 -6.40 13.01
CA LEU A 96 -3.65 -5.77 12.92
C LEU A 96 -4.69 -6.56 13.72
N GLN A 97 -4.71 -7.90 13.62
CA GLN A 97 -5.60 -8.77 14.38
C GLN A 97 -5.45 -8.51 15.88
N LYS A 98 -4.23 -8.48 16.38
CA LYS A 98 -3.91 -8.22 17.80
C LYS A 98 -4.35 -6.82 18.22
N GLU A 99 -3.97 -5.77 17.46
CA GLU A 99 -4.24 -4.37 17.81
C GLU A 99 -5.75 -4.01 17.76
N LEU A 100 -6.55 -4.73 16.96
CA LEU A 100 -8.00 -4.62 16.93
C LEU A 100 -8.68 -5.46 18.02
N GLY A 101 -7.95 -6.32 18.73
CA GLY A 101 -8.51 -7.24 19.73
C GLY A 101 -9.44 -8.28 19.11
N LEU A 102 -9.18 -8.71 17.87
CA LEU A 102 -10.00 -9.73 17.22
C LEU A 102 -9.70 -11.10 17.80
N LYS A 103 -10.70 -12.00 17.77
CA LYS A 103 -10.50 -13.39 18.14
C LYS A 103 -9.48 -14.09 17.24
N THR A 104 -9.13 -15.32 17.53
CA THR A 104 -8.24 -16.13 16.68
C THR A 104 -8.92 -16.40 15.34
N ILE A 105 -8.45 -15.72 14.29
CA ILE A 105 -8.94 -15.81 12.92
C ILE A 105 -7.76 -15.87 11.95
N GLY A 106 -8.03 -16.26 10.71
CA GLY A 106 -7.02 -16.22 9.65
C GLY A 106 -6.66 -14.80 9.21
N ALA A 107 -5.40 -14.58 8.87
CA ALA A 107 -4.93 -13.37 8.24
C ALA A 107 -4.06 -13.72 7.02
N LEU A 108 -4.32 -13.08 5.90
CA LEU A 108 -3.59 -13.22 4.64
C LEU A 108 -2.98 -11.87 4.26
N ASP A 109 -1.67 -11.85 4.12
CA ASP A 109 -0.97 -10.68 3.62
C ASP A 109 -0.74 -10.81 2.11
N ILE A 110 -1.06 -9.76 1.36
CA ILE A 110 -0.90 -9.68 -0.08
C ILE A 110 0.11 -8.60 -0.41
N ARG A 111 1.12 -8.96 -1.19
CA ARG A 111 2.08 -8.02 -1.75
C ARG A 111 1.89 -7.91 -3.26
N ASN A 112 1.04 -6.98 -3.69
CA ASN A 112 0.72 -6.80 -5.11
C ASN A 112 0.70 -5.32 -5.53
N GLN A 113 1.64 -4.55 -5.03
CA GLN A 113 1.90 -3.15 -5.36
C GLN A 113 0.61 -2.28 -5.34
N CYS A 114 0.53 -1.28 -6.22
CA CYS A 114 -0.56 -0.32 -6.28
C CYS A 114 -1.95 -0.95 -6.54
N SER A 115 -2.00 -2.14 -7.15
CA SER A 115 -3.23 -2.91 -7.36
C SER A 115 -3.61 -3.84 -6.20
N GLY A 116 -2.81 -3.86 -5.13
CA GLY A 116 -2.96 -4.77 -4.00
C GLY A 116 -4.34 -4.77 -3.37
N PHE A 117 -4.98 -3.59 -3.24
CA PHE A 117 -6.34 -3.50 -2.72
C PHE A 117 -7.37 -4.22 -3.60
N VAL A 118 -7.26 -4.10 -4.93
CA VAL A 118 -8.20 -4.77 -5.86
C VAL A 118 -8.00 -6.29 -5.83
N TYR A 119 -6.75 -6.76 -5.73
CA TYR A 119 -6.45 -8.19 -5.52
C TYR A 119 -7.00 -8.68 -4.18
N ALA A 120 -6.84 -7.91 -3.11
CA ALA A 120 -7.38 -8.23 -1.79
C ALA A 120 -8.91 -8.33 -1.81
N LEU A 121 -9.59 -7.38 -2.48
CA LEU A 121 -11.03 -7.43 -2.69
C LEU A 121 -11.46 -8.69 -3.45
N SER A 122 -10.74 -9.04 -4.53
CA SER A 122 -11.04 -10.23 -5.32
C SER A 122 -10.94 -11.51 -4.50
N VAL A 123 -9.88 -11.65 -3.69
CA VAL A 123 -9.70 -12.81 -2.80
C VAL A 123 -10.82 -12.87 -1.77
N ALA A 124 -11.12 -11.76 -1.10
CA ALA A 124 -12.16 -11.69 -0.08
C ALA A 124 -13.56 -11.97 -0.67
N ASP A 125 -13.86 -11.44 -1.85
CA ASP A 125 -15.09 -11.70 -2.59
C ASP A 125 -15.27 -13.22 -2.85
N GLN A 126 -14.22 -13.89 -3.35
CA GLN A 126 -14.29 -15.32 -3.61
C GLN A 126 -14.45 -16.16 -2.33
N PHE A 127 -13.81 -15.77 -1.22
CA PHE A 127 -14.00 -16.44 0.05
C PHE A 127 -15.43 -16.33 0.57
N ILE A 128 -16.09 -15.19 0.37
CA ILE A 128 -17.50 -15.01 0.73
C ILE A 128 -18.40 -15.77 -0.26
N LYS A 129 -18.19 -15.66 -1.56
CA LYS A 129 -18.99 -16.33 -2.60
C LYS A 129 -18.99 -17.86 -2.47
N THR A 130 -17.86 -18.43 -2.06
CA THR A 130 -17.73 -19.87 -1.80
C THR A 130 -18.33 -20.31 -0.45
N GLY A 131 -18.68 -19.34 0.42
CA GLY A 131 -19.22 -19.61 1.75
C GLY A 131 -18.18 -19.96 2.80
N MET A 132 -16.87 -19.79 2.49
CA MET A 132 -15.79 -20.07 3.44
C MET A 132 -15.82 -19.11 4.64
N TYR A 133 -16.08 -17.83 4.38
CA TYR A 133 -16.21 -16.77 5.38
C TYR A 133 -17.46 -15.92 5.11
N LYS A 134 -17.89 -15.15 6.12
CA LYS A 134 -19.06 -14.26 6.03
C LYS A 134 -18.69 -12.80 6.08
N ASN A 135 -17.74 -12.44 6.92
CA ASN A 135 -17.35 -11.05 7.19
C ASN A 135 -15.84 -10.94 7.15
N ILE A 136 -15.33 -10.27 6.13
CA ILE A 136 -13.88 -10.14 5.89
C ILE A 136 -13.48 -8.69 6.01
N LEU A 137 -12.46 -8.42 6.83
CA LEU A 137 -11.80 -7.12 6.89
C LEU A 137 -10.69 -7.08 5.84
N VAL A 138 -10.80 -6.18 4.87
CA VAL A 138 -9.78 -5.92 3.85
C VAL A 138 -9.13 -4.58 4.17
N VAL A 139 -7.80 -4.58 4.29
CA VAL A 139 -7.01 -3.38 4.61
C VAL A 139 -5.93 -3.22 3.56
N ALA A 140 -5.70 -1.98 3.12
CA ALA A 140 -4.51 -1.60 2.36
C ALA A 140 -3.87 -0.40 3.06
N SER A 141 -2.57 -0.48 3.32
CA SER A 141 -1.85 0.58 4.04
C SER A 141 -0.42 0.64 3.55
N GLU A 142 0.08 1.87 3.32
CA GLU A 142 1.40 2.09 2.80
C GLU A 142 2.11 3.24 3.53
N VAL A 143 3.38 3.01 3.89
CA VAL A 143 4.33 4.05 4.25
C VAL A 143 5.41 4.10 3.16
N GLN A 144 5.30 5.07 2.27
CA GLN A 144 6.25 5.25 1.18
C GLN A 144 7.31 6.32 1.50
N SER A 145 6.93 7.32 2.31
CA SER A 145 7.77 8.49 2.60
C SER A 145 9.14 8.15 3.17
N LEU A 146 9.26 7.09 3.96
CA LEU A 146 10.53 6.66 4.55
C LEU A 146 11.52 6.06 3.54
N GLY A 147 11.03 5.63 2.38
CA GLY A 147 11.83 5.00 1.33
C GLY A 147 12.13 5.87 0.12
N LEU A 148 11.66 7.12 0.11
CA LEU A 148 11.83 8.01 -1.03
C LEU A 148 13.23 8.64 -1.04
N ASP A 149 13.83 8.72 -2.24
CA ASP A 149 15.03 9.50 -2.47
C ASP A 149 14.65 10.99 -2.58
N MET A 150 14.81 11.71 -1.47
CA MET A 150 14.48 13.14 -1.36
C MET A 150 15.60 14.04 -1.89
N THR A 151 16.32 13.59 -2.91
CA THR A 151 17.26 14.39 -3.69
C THR A 151 16.73 14.65 -5.10
N THR A 152 17.36 15.53 -5.85
CA THR A 152 16.98 15.81 -7.25
C THR A 152 16.98 14.56 -8.14
N ARG A 153 17.81 13.56 -7.82
CA ARG A 153 17.82 12.26 -8.50
C ARG A 153 16.49 11.53 -8.37
N GLY A 154 15.88 11.56 -7.18
CA GLY A 154 14.60 10.88 -6.88
C GLY A 154 13.36 11.65 -7.31
N ARG A 155 13.51 12.86 -7.90
CA ARG A 155 12.40 13.78 -8.21
C ARG A 155 11.21 13.11 -8.90
N SER A 156 11.45 12.29 -9.92
CA SER A 156 10.39 11.64 -10.70
C SER A 156 9.52 10.65 -9.89
N VAL A 157 10.01 10.19 -8.75
CA VAL A 157 9.33 9.26 -7.85
C VAL A 157 8.80 9.98 -6.62
N SER A 158 9.65 10.78 -5.96
CA SER A 158 9.34 11.37 -4.66
C SER A 158 8.16 12.34 -4.67
N VAL A 159 7.85 12.94 -5.84
CA VAL A 159 6.70 13.83 -5.99
C VAL A 159 5.35 13.09 -6.07
N ILE A 160 5.35 11.77 -6.34
CA ILE A 160 4.14 10.99 -6.60
C ILE A 160 3.58 10.36 -5.33
N PHE A 161 4.46 9.91 -4.42
CA PHE A 161 4.07 9.03 -3.32
C PHE A 161 3.79 9.78 -2.01
N GLY A 162 2.87 9.22 -1.25
CA GLY A 162 2.52 9.61 0.11
C GLY A 162 2.16 8.40 0.94
N ASP A 163 1.75 8.63 2.19
CA ASP A 163 1.41 7.62 3.17
C ASP A 163 -0.08 7.64 3.48
N GLY A 164 -0.64 6.48 3.76
CA GLY A 164 -2.05 6.37 4.11
C GLY A 164 -2.56 4.94 4.18
N ALA A 165 -3.78 4.78 4.67
CA ALA A 165 -4.46 3.51 4.76
C ALA A 165 -5.93 3.63 4.38
N GLY A 166 -6.44 2.58 3.74
CA GLY A 166 -7.85 2.35 3.49
C GLY A 166 -8.28 0.98 4.00
N ALA A 167 -9.52 0.86 4.45
CA ALA A 167 -10.08 -0.41 4.88
C ALA A 167 -11.53 -0.53 4.48
N VAL A 168 -11.97 -1.75 4.19
CA VAL A 168 -13.38 -2.07 4.00
C VAL A 168 -13.74 -3.35 4.76
N VAL A 169 -14.97 -3.40 5.23
CA VAL A 169 -15.59 -4.64 5.69
C VAL A 169 -16.46 -5.16 4.57
N LEU A 170 -16.11 -6.35 4.06
CA LEU A 170 -16.96 -7.11 3.16
C LEU A 170 -17.84 -8.04 3.99
N THR A 171 -19.15 -8.01 3.73
CA THR A 171 -20.11 -8.91 4.33
C THR A 171 -20.82 -9.71 3.25
N ARG A 172 -21.25 -10.91 3.62
CA ARG A 172 -22.14 -11.68 2.77
C ARG A 172 -23.45 -10.91 2.54
N SER A 173 -23.85 -10.81 1.29
CA SER A 173 -25.12 -10.23 0.89
C SER A 173 -26.16 -11.32 0.66
N ASP A 174 -27.39 -11.06 1.15
CA ASP A 174 -28.53 -11.93 0.92
C ASP A 174 -29.40 -11.44 -0.26
N ASP A 175 -29.00 -10.33 -0.88
CA ASP A 175 -29.59 -9.77 -2.10
C ASP A 175 -28.58 -9.82 -3.27
N ASP A 176 -29.00 -9.36 -4.45
CA ASP A 176 -28.17 -9.34 -5.66
C ASP A 176 -27.14 -8.18 -5.69
N SER A 177 -27.09 -7.35 -4.64
CA SER A 177 -26.13 -6.25 -4.56
C SER A 177 -24.75 -6.74 -4.13
N GLY A 178 -23.70 -6.15 -4.69
CA GLY A 178 -22.35 -6.46 -4.26
C GLY A 178 -21.29 -6.33 -5.36
N ILE A 179 -20.16 -6.98 -5.16
CA ILE A 179 -19.09 -7.04 -6.15
C ILE A 179 -19.53 -7.96 -7.29
N LEU A 180 -19.78 -7.38 -8.45
CA LEU A 180 -20.28 -8.10 -9.61
C LEU A 180 -19.19 -8.94 -10.27
N SER A 181 -18.02 -8.33 -10.50
CA SER A 181 -16.86 -9.00 -11.13
C SER A 181 -15.55 -8.31 -10.73
N THR A 182 -14.45 -9.06 -10.83
CA THR A 182 -13.09 -8.54 -10.71
C THR A 182 -12.27 -8.97 -11.93
N HIS A 183 -11.46 -8.04 -12.45
CA HIS A 183 -10.62 -8.28 -13.63
C HIS A 183 -9.17 -7.93 -13.26
N LEU A 184 -8.34 -8.95 -13.17
CA LEU A 184 -6.96 -8.84 -12.72
C LEU A 184 -6.02 -9.32 -13.84
N HIS A 185 -5.03 -8.48 -14.17
CA HIS A 185 -4.08 -8.75 -15.24
C HIS A 185 -2.66 -8.45 -14.79
N SER A 186 -1.67 -9.10 -15.40
CA SER A 186 -0.26 -8.85 -15.18
C SER A 186 0.48 -8.87 -16.52
N GLU A 187 1.41 -7.95 -16.69
CA GLU A 187 2.27 -7.85 -17.86
C GLU A 187 3.73 -7.83 -17.42
N GLY A 188 4.32 -9.02 -17.32
CA GLY A 188 5.61 -9.24 -16.67
C GLY A 188 6.81 -8.62 -17.43
N GLU A 189 6.67 -8.29 -18.73
CA GLU A 189 7.73 -7.63 -19.47
C GLU A 189 8.08 -6.24 -18.93
N HIS A 190 7.12 -5.57 -18.25
CA HIS A 190 7.28 -4.24 -17.63
C HIS A 190 7.67 -4.30 -16.15
N ALA A 191 7.96 -5.48 -15.59
CA ALA A 191 8.16 -5.68 -14.14
C ALA A 191 9.28 -4.82 -13.52
N LYS A 192 10.25 -4.36 -14.32
CA LYS A 192 11.39 -3.55 -13.84
C LYS A 192 11.28 -2.06 -14.18
N GLU A 193 10.17 -1.60 -14.72
CA GLU A 193 9.99 -0.18 -15.07
C GLU A 193 9.73 0.68 -13.82
N LEU A 194 9.03 0.11 -12.82
CA LEU A 194 8.88 0.68 -11.49
C LEU A 194 9.13 -0.44 -10.47
N ALA A 195 10.28 -0.43 -9.81
CA ALA A 195 10.69 -1.53 -8.97
C ALA A 195 11.53 -1.08 -7.78
N VAL A 196 11.37 -1.79 -6.66
CA VAL A 196 12.29 -1.75 -5.51
C VAL A 196 13.20 -2.95 -5.63
N LEU A 197 14.49 -2.71 -5.93
CA LEU A 197 15.43 -3.78 -6.24
C LEU A 197 16.10 -4.37 -4.99
N ALA A 198 16.15 -3.62 -3.91
CA ALA A 198 16.72 -4.05 -2.65
C ALA A 198 15.86 -3.54 -1.46
N PRO A 199 15.67 -4.31 -0.40
CA PRO A 199 16.16 -5.69 -0.23
C PRO A 199 15.37 -6.69 -1.09
N GLY A 200 16.08 -7.63 -1.73
CA GLY A 200 15.46 -8.70 -2.51
C GLY A 200 16.42 -9.87 -2.70
N MET A 201 15.89 -11.09 -2.66
CA MET A 201 16.73 -12.32 -2.68
C MET A 201 17.30 -12.64 -4.07
N GLY A 202 16.72 -12.07 -5.13
CA GLY A 202 17.22 -12.25 -6.51
C GLY A 202 18.20 -11.17 -6.95
N GLY A 203 18.50 -10.21 -6.08
CA GLY A 203 19.41 -9.11 -6.35
C GLY A 203 20.86 -9.41 -6.00
N ARG A 204 21.66 -8.37 -5.98
CA ARG A 204 23.04 -8.43 -5.53
C ARG A 204 23.08 -8.69 -4.02
N TRP A 205 24.02 -9.53 -3.59
CA TRP A 205 24.27 -9.71 -2.16
C TRP A 205 24.74 -8.39 -1.55
N ILE A 206 24.38 -8.17 -0.30
CA ILE A 206 24.78 -6.97 0.44
C ILE A 206 26.31 -6.81 0.46
N THR A 207 27.04 -7.95 0.49
CA THR A 207 28.49 -7.98 0.40
C THR A 207 29.04 -7.49 -0.92
N ASP A 208 28.31 -7.72 -2.03
CA ASP A 208 28.71 -7.25 -3.35
C ASP A 208 28.54 -5.74 -3.48
N ILE A 209 27.46 -5.21 -2.88
CA ILE A 209 27.19 -3.77 -2.79
C ILE A 209 28.25 -3.07 -1.94
N LEU A 210 28.65 -3.68 -0.82
CA LEU A 210 29.67 -3.11 0.07
C LEU A 210 31.09 -3.24 -0.47
N SER A 211 31.35 -4.19 -1.37
CA SER A 211 32.67 -4.41 -1.98
C SER A 211 32.96 -3.53 -3.19
N GLU A 212 31.92 -2.96 -3.80
CA GLU A 212 32.11 -1.98 -4.89
C GLU A 212 32.51 -0.62 -4.32
N ASN A 213 33.66 -0.13 -4.72
CA ASN A 213 34.11 1.24 -4.43
C ASN A 213 33.30 2.29 -5.23
N ASP A 214 31.98 2.18 -5.18
CA ASP A 214 31.07 3.15 -5.75
C ASP A 214 30.62 4.07 -4.60
N PRO A 215 31.05 5.35 -4.63
CA PRO A 215 30.63 6.33 -3.62
C PRO A 215 29.11 6.47 -3.55
N ASP A 216 28.39 6.21 -4.65
CA ASP A 216 26.94 6.21 -4.68
C ASP A 216 26.34 4.91 -4.08
N ALA A 217 27.03 3.78 -4.13
CA ALA A 217 26.60 2.55 -3.48
C ALA A 217 26.64 2.64 -1.95
N ALA A 218 27.53 3.42 -1.38
CA ALA A 218 27.63 3.66 0.07
C ALA A 218 26.47 4.53 0.62
N VAL A 219 25.85 5.35 -0.21
CA VAL A 219 24.72 6.20 0.15
C VAL A 219 23.39 5.40 0.16
N VAL A 220 23.41 4.19 -0.36
CA VAL A 220 22.25 3.32 -0.63
C VAL A 220 21.81 2.50 0.57
N PHE A 221 22.48 2.60 1.68
CA PHE A 221 22.06 1.92 2.89
C PHE A 221 21.24 2.83 3.81
N PRO A 222 20.09 2.36 4.25
CA PRO A 222 19.57 1.00 4.26
C PRO A 222 18.14 0.79 3.69
N TYR A 223 17.51 1.73 2.97
CA TYR A 223 16.07 1.72 2.80
C TYR A 223 15.64 2.00 1.36
N PHE A 224 15.20 1.03 0.56
CA PHE A 224 14.46 1.21 -0.68
C PHE A 224 15.14 1.93 -1.86
N TRP A 225 15.49 1.17 -2.89
CA TRP A 225 15.71 1.71 -4.22
C TRP A 225 14.47 1.51 -5.08
N MET A 226 13.82 2.60 -5.43
CA MET A 226 12.78 2.59 -6.43
C MET A 226 13.37 3.16 -7.73
N LEU A 227 13.46 2.32 -8.76
CA LEU A 227 13.82 2.75 -10.11
C LEU A 227 12.55 3.01 -10.90
N LEU A 228 12.40 4.21 -11.39
CA LEU A 228 11.46 4.54 -12.45
C LEU A 228 12.27 4.70 -13.74
N LYS A 229 12.10 3.83 -14.72
CA LYS A 229 12.56 4.12 -16.07
C LYS A 229 11.79 5.34 -16.55
N THR A 230 12.53 6.30 -17.10
CA THR A 230 12.07 7.63 -17.46
C THR A 230 10.62 7.64 -17.96
N TRP A 231 9.78 8.50 -17.37
CA TRP A 231 8.37 8.75 -17.69
C TRP A 231 8.08 8.84 -19.20
N SER A 232 9.08 9.23 -20.01
CA SER A 232 8.99 9.29 -21.46
C SER A 232 8.85 7.94 -22.16
N SER A 233 9.07 6.81 -21.48
CA SER A 233 8.91 5.46 -22.03
C SER A 233 7.57 4.80 -21.66
N LEU A 234 6.79 5.37 -20.75
CA LEU A 234 5.45 4.90 -20.44
C LEU A 234 4.50 5.35 -21.56
N LYS A 235 3.94 4.39 -22.27
CA LYS A 235 2.90 4.68 -23.28
C LYS A 235 1.67 5.28 -22.58
N PRO A 236 0.94 6.23 -23.23
CA PRO A 236 -0.21 6.94 -22.64
C PRO A 236 -1.41 6.08 -22.20
N ASN A 237 -1.35 4.77 -22.32
CA ASN A 237 -2.46 3.85 -22.04
C ASN A 237 -2.35 3.13 -20.68
N PHE A 238 -1.50 3.61 -19.76
CA PHE A 238 -1.28 2.96 -18.45
C PHE A 238 -2.13 3.54 -17.30
N PHE A 239 -3.07 4.47 -17.59
CA PHE A 239 -4.03 4.98 -16.60
C PHE A 239 -5.46 4.87 -17.11
#